data_d5765de039de3ccf198df7880f290e86
#
_entry.id   d5765de039de3ccf198df7880f290e86
#
_cell.length_a   1.000
_cell.length_b   1.000
_cell.length_c   1.000
_cell.angle_alpha   90.00
_cell.angle_beta   90.00
_cell.angle_gamma   90.00
#
_symmetry.space_group_name_H-M   'P 1'
#
loop_
_entity.id
_entity.type
_entity.pdbx_description
1 polymer ?
#
loop_
_entity_poly.entity_id
_entity_poly.type
_entity_poly.pdbx_seq_one_letter_code
_entity_poly.pdbx_strand_id
1 'polypeptide(L)'
;MQQREDNEAESEKKESVEKEEQQNKQIRDMGQVILNENSNKYKVELLTIIGEVEGHESAPSHSKTTKYEHVLPKLAMIEDDKSVDGLLVLLNTVGGDVEAGLAIAEMIASLSVPTVSLVLGGGHSIGVPMAVSADYSFVVPSATMAIHPVRTNGMFIGVAQSYRNMEKIQDRITTFISSHTHMSQERLEELMLDTTQLVKDVGTMLE
;
A
#
# COMPACT_ATOMS: atom_id res chain seq x y z
N MET A 1 -2.96 -27.96 44.94
CA MET A 1 -3.86 -27.54 43.86
C MET A 1 -3.72 -26.03 43.61
N GLN A 2 -3.89 -25.20 44.59
CA GLN A 2 -3.82 -23.73 44.49
C GLN A 2 -2.50 -23.19 43.90
N GLN A 3 -1.32 -23.71 44.30
CA GLN A 3 -0.03 -23.26 43.76
C GLN A 3 0.23 -23.61 42.29
N ARG A 4 -0.47 -24.59 41.73
CA ARG A 4 -0.42 -24.87 40.27
C ARG A 4 -1.31 -23.91 39.46
N GLU A 5 -2.49 -23.61 39.97
CA GLU A 5 -3.41 -22.64 39.36
C GLU A 5 -2.80 -21.22 39.37
N ASP A 6 -2.14 -20.82 40.47
CA ASP A 6 -1.45 -19.51 40.55
C ASP A 6 -0.27 -19.42 39.58
N ASN A 7 0.50 -20.49 39.35
CA ASN A 7 1.61 -20.53 38.40
C ASN A 7 1.14 -20.55 36.95
N GLU A 8 0.04 -21.22 36.62
CA GLU A 8 -0.55 -21.21 35.27
C GLU A 8 -1.11 -19.82 34.93
N ALA A 9 -1.82 -19.19 35.86
CA ALA A 9 -2.33 -17.83 35.65
C ALA A 9 -1.22 -16.78 35.50
N GLU A 10 -0.10 -16.95 36.22
CA GLU A 10 1.05 -16.04 36.10
C GLU A 10 1.82 -16.27 34.77
N SER A 11 1.86 -17.51 34.27
CA SER A 11 2.43 -17.86 32.99
C SER A 11 1.61 -17.31 31.82
N GLU A 12 0.29 -17.49 31.84
CA GLU A 12 -0.63 -16.94 30.83
C GLU A 12 -0.59 -15.40 30.78
N LYS A 13 -0.47 -14.77 31.94
CA LYS A 13 -0.36 -13.30 32.04
C LYS A 13 0.96 -12.79 31.46
N LYS A 14 2.07 -13.50 31.67
CA LYS A 14 3.37 -13.15 31.07
C LYS A 14 3.33 -13.31 29.55
N GLU A 15 2.79 -14.41 29.07
CA GLU A 15 2.66 -14.67 27.62
C GLU A 15 1.76 -13.62 26.93
N SER A 16 0.67 -13.20 27.56
CA SER A 16 -0.20 -12.15 27.03
C SER A 16 0.50 -10.79 26.97
N VAL A 17 1.30 -10.44 27.98
CA VAL A 17 2.07 -9.17 28.00
C VAL A 17 3.17 -9.17 26.94
N GLU A 18 3.89 -10.29 26.77
CA GLU A 18 4.92 -10.39 25.73
C GLU A 18 4.33 -10.30 24.31
N LYS A 19 3.16 -10.91 24.06
CA LYS A 19 2.44 -10.79 22.77
C LYS A 19 2.00 -9.34 22.51
N GLU A 20 1.46 -8.66 23.53
CA GLU A 20 1.04 -7.27 23.41
C GLU A 20 2.24 -6.34 23.14
N GLU A 21 3.39 -6.55 23.80
CA GLU A 21 4.60 -5.78 23.55
C GLU A 21 5.15 -6.02 22.13
N GLN A 22 5.12 -7.25 21.64
CA GLN A 22 5.55 -7.61 20.31
C GLN A 22 4.63 -6.99 19.24
N GLN A 23 3.32 -7.03 19.44
CA GLN A 23 2.34 -6.40 18.56
C GLN A 23 2.49 -4.88 18.53
N ASN A 24 2.66 -4.24 19.70
CA ASN A 24 2.92 -2.81 19.80
C ASN A 24 4.24 -2.40 19.10
N LYS A 25 5.25 -3.26 19.13
CA LYS A 25 6.50 -3.06 18.39
C LYS A 25 6.27 -3.14 16.88
N GLN A 26 5.52 -4.13 16.40
CA GLN A 26 5.18 -4.26 14.98
C GLN A 26 4.37 -3.05 14.47
N ILE A 27 3.40 -2.57 15.25
CA ILE A 27 2.63 -1.36 14.92
C ILE A 27 3.56 -0.14 14.83
N ARG A 28 4.48 0.02 15.79
CA ARG A 28 5.39 1.16 15.85
C ARG A 28 6.40 1.17 14.72
N ASP A 29 6.99 0.02 14.46
CA ASP A 29 8.14 -0.11 13.54
C ASP A 29 7.70 -0.29 12.09
N MET A 30 6.55 -0.94 11.85
CA MET A 30 6.11 -1.33 10.51
C MET A 30 4.65 -0.94 10.19
N GLY A 31 3.88 -0.41 11.14
CA GLY A 31 2.46 -0.09 10.94
C GLY A 31 1.58 -1.31 10.67
N GLN A 32 1.94 -2.48 11.20
CA GLN A 32 1.29 -3.76 10.92
C GLN A 32 0.66 -4.34 12.19
N VAL A 33 -0.48 -4.97 12.03
CA VAL A 33 -1.18 -5.68 13.12
C VAL A 33 -2.01 -6.83 12.55
N ILE A 34 -2.17 -7.89 13.35
CA ILE A 34 -3.12 -8.96 13.05
C ILE A 34 -4.45 -8.59 13.71
N LEU A 35 -5.50 -8.54 12.93
CA LEU A 35 -6.85 -8.29 13.41
C LEU A 35 -7.54 -9.61 13.74
N ASN A 36 -8.36 -9.61 14.81
CA ASN A 36 -9.13 -10.78 15.24
C ASN A 36 -8.32 -12.01 15.68
N GLU A 37 -7.06 -11.84 16.10
CA GLU A 37 -6.24 -12.96 16.61
C GLU A 37 -6.93 -13.74 17.74
N ASN A 38 -7.77 -13.07 18.53
CA ASN A 38 -8.52 -13.66 19.66
C ASN A 38 -9.92 -14.15 19.29
N SER A 39 -10.41 -13.90 18.07
CA SER A 39 -11.66 -14.46 17.58
C SER A 39 -11.32 -15.73 16.81
N ASN A 40 -11.68 -16.89 17.32
CA ASN A 40 -11.43 -18.21 16.73
C ASN A 40 -12.05 -18.42 15.33
N LYS A 41 -12.36 -17.36 14.58
CA LYS A 41 -13.09 -17.46 13.32
C LYS A 41 -12.27 -17.05 12.10
N TYR A 42 -11.59 -15.91 12.13
CA TYR A 42 -10.84 -15.42 10.98
C TYR A 42 -9.58 -14.65 11.42
N LYS A 43 -8.48 -14.88 10.74
CA LYS A 43 -7.20 -14.15 10.88
C LYS A 43 -7.05 -13.18 9.72
N VAL A 44 -7.18 -11.88 9.98
CA VAL A 44 -7.02 -10.83 8.99
C VAL A 44 -5.75 -10.05 9.30
N GLU A 45 -4.83 -10.02 8.33
CA GLU A 45 -3.62 -9.21 8.41
C GLU A 45 -3.91 -7.76 8.01
N LEU A 46 -3.29 -6.82 8.70
CA LEU A 46 -3.34 -5.40 8.38
C LEU A 46 -2.01 -4.95 7.81
N LEU A 47 -2.05 -4.29 6.65
CA LEU A 47 -0.92 -3.59 6.04
C LEU A 47 -1.26 -2.11 5.94
N THR A 48 -0.34 -1.23 6.34
CA THR A 48 -0.50 0.21 6.19
C THR A 48 0.50 0.77 5.18
N ILE A 49 0.00 1.62 4.27
CA ILE A 49 0.80 2.38 3.30
C ILE A 49 0.57 3.86 3.62
N ILE A 50 1.49 4.44 4.38
CA ILE A 50 1.36 5.80 4.94
C ILE A 50 2.57 6.64 4.58
N GLY A 51 2.31 7.86 4.11
CA GLY A 51 3.35 8.80 3.69
C GLY A 51 3.83 8.55 2.27
N GLU A 52 5.09 8.86 1.99
CA GLU A 52 5.71 8.66 0.68
C GLU A 52 6.14 7.20 0.49
N VAL A 53 5.95 6.65 -0.70
CA VAL A 53 6.45 5.30 -1.05
C VAL A 53 7.94 5.42 -1.37
N GLU A 54 8.77 4.87 -0.50
CA GLU A 54 10.22 4.88 -0.60
C GLU A 54 10.69 3.67 -1.43
N GLY A 55 11.49 3.96 -2.46
CA GLY A 55 12.06 2.96 -3.37
C GLY A 55 13.54 2.69 -3.11
N HIS A 56 14.35 2.75 -4.16
CA HIS A 56 15.79 2.47 -4.08
C HIS A 56 16.60 3.59 -3.40
N GLU A 57 16.07 4.80 -3.34
CA GLU A 57 16.68 5.92 -2.65
C GLU A 57 16.02 6.14 -1.30
N SER A 58 16.81 6.34 -0.25
CA SER A 58 16.29 6.61 1.08
C SER A 58 15.80 8.05 1.18
N ALA A 59 14.58 8.23 1.65
CA ALA A 59 14.04 9.55 1.96
C ALA A 59 14.73 10.18 3.18
N PRO A 60 14.68 11.50 3.34
CA PRO A 60 15.19 12.17 4.53
C PRO A 60 14.59 11.61 5.82
N SER A 61 15.37 11.51 6.88
CA SER A 61 14.98 10.88 8.15
C SER A 61 13.77 11.51 8.85
N HIS A 62 13.37 12.73 8.46
CA HIS A 62 12.18 13.42 8.97
C HIS A 62 10.91 13.16 8.14
N SER A 63 11.03 12.46 7.00
CA SER A 63 9.89 12.11 6.16
C SER A 63 9.16 10.89 6.71
N LYS A 64 7.84 10.89 6.56
CA LYS A 64 7.01 9.70 6.81
C LYS A 64 6.97 8.89 5.52
N THR A 65 7.48 7.66 5.57
CA THR A 65 7.59 6.80 4.38
C THR A 65 7.07 5.39 4.65
N THR A 66 6.63 4.75 3.57
CA THR A 66 6.42 3.31 3.51
C THR A 66 7.54 2.71 2.67
N LYS A 67 8.33 1.84 3.25
CA LYS A 67 9.48 1.20 2.62
C LYS A 67 9.06 -0.09 1.94
N TYR A 68 9.23 -0.17 0.63
CA TYR A 68 8.79 -1.34 -0.14
C TYR A 68 9.53 -2.63 0.26
N GLU A 69 10.78 -2.54 0.66
CA GLU A 69 11.56 -3.69 1.16
C GLU A 69 11.05 -4.27 2.49
N HIS A 70 10.18 -3.52 3.20
CA HIS A 70 9.47 -4.05 4.37
C HIS A 70 8.09 -4.61 4.01
N VAL A 71 7.48 -4.05 2.96
CA VAL A 71 6.14 -4.45 2.49
C VAL A 71 6.18 -5.77 1.73
N LEU A 72 7.08 -5.93 0.76
CA LEU A 72 7.14 -7.12 -0.09
C LEU A 72 7.36 -8.42 0.70
N PRO A 73 8.31 -8.51 1.66
CA PRO A 73 8.46 -9.71 2.48
C PRO A 73 7.21 -10.02 3.32
N LYS A 74 6.51 -8.99 3.80
CA LYS A 74 5.26 -9.19 4.56
C LYS A 74 4.17 -9.77 3.68
N LEU A 75 4.00 -9.28 2.46
CA LEU A 75 3.04 -9.83 1.50
C LEU A 75 3.39 -11.28 1.14
N ALA A 76 4.68 -11.60 0.96
CA ALA A 76 5.13 -12.95 0.73
C ALA A 76 4.84 -13.89 1.92
N MET A 77 4.98 -13.41 3.15
CA MET A 77 4.61 -14.17 4.35
C MET A 77 3.11 -14.43 4.44
N ILE A 78 2.28 -13.44 4.05
CA ILE A 78 0.82 -13.59 4.00
C ILE A 78 0.42 -14.67 2.98
N GLU A 79 1.05 -14.71 1.81
CA GLU A 79 0.81 -15.74 0.79
C GLU A 79 1.21 -17.14 1.27
N ASP A 80 2.31 -17.25 2.01
CA ASP A 80 2.83 -18.54 2.52
C ASP A 80 2.03 -19.06 3.73
N ASP A 81 1.52 -18.18 4.59
CA ASP A 81 0.78 -18.54 5.80
C ASP A 81 -0.68 -18.92 5.51
N LYS A 82 -0.93 -20.23 5.42
CA LYS A 82 -2.27 -20.78 5.14
C LYS A 82 -3.31 -20.54 6.26
N SER A 83 -2.91 -19.95 7.37
CA SER A 83 -3.83 -19.55 8.44
C SER A 83 -4.41 -18.15 8.26
N VAL A 84 -3.88 -17.37 7.33
CA VAL A 84 -4.39 -16.03 7.00
C VAL A 84 -5.63 -16.16 6.12
N ASP A 85 -6.73 -15.54 6.55
CA ASP A 85 -8.01 -15.55 5.85
C ASP A 85 -8.25 -14.31 4.98
N GLY A 86 -7.42 -13.28 5.12
CA GLY A 86 -7.52 -12.08 4.29
C GLY A 86 -6.53 -10.98 4.67
N LEU A 87 -6.44 -9.98 3.79
CA LEU A 87 -5.60 -8.81 3.94
C LEU A 87 -6.44 -7.52 3.87
N LEU A 88 -6.26 -6.63 4.85
CA LEU A 88 -6.75 -5.26 4.80
C LEU A 88 -5.57 -4.30 4.58
N VAL A 89 -5.61 -3.53 3.49
CA VAL A 89 -4.62 -2.51 3.16
C VAL A 89 -5.20 -1.13 3.45
N LEU A 90 -4.61 -0.40 4.40
CA LEU A 90 -4.97 1.00 4.68
C LEU A 90 -4.02 1.94 3.95
N LEU A 91 -4.57 2.89 3.18
CA LEU A 91 -3.79 3.83 2.40
C LEU A 91 -4.03 5.28 2.87
N ASN A 92 -2.92 5.98 3.08
CA ASN A 92 -2.86 7.43 3.21
C ASN A 92 -1.50 7.91 2.69
N THR A 93 -1.37 7.95 1.36
CA THR A 93 -0.10 8.20 0.67
C THR A 93 -0.21 9.33 -0.35
N VAL A 94 0.86 10.07 -0.48
CA VAL A 94 1.07 11.08 -1.54
C VAL A 94 1.63 10.45 -2.83
N GLY A 95 1.91 9.15 -2.83
CA GLY A 95 2.65 8.46 -3.88
C GLY A 95 4.12 8.34 -3.54
N GLY A 96 4.98 8.30 -4.54
CA GLY A 96 6.44 8.19 -4.38
C GLY A 96 7.09 7.42 -5.53
N ASP A 97 8.01 6.52 -5.20
CA ASP A 97 8.73 5.71 -6.19
C ASP A 97 7.80 4.79 -6.98
N VAL A 98 7.85 4.91 -8.31
CA VAL A 98 6.94 4.19 -9.21
C VAL A 98 7.22 2.70 -9.24
N GLU A 99 8.49 2.30 -9.28
CA GLU A 99 8.86 0.88 -9.33
C GLU A 99 8.49 0.17 -8.03
N ALA A 100 8.73 0.82 -6.90
CA ALA A 100 8.33 0.30 -5.60
C ALA A 100 6.80 0.18 -5.46
N GLY A 101 6.07 1.23 -5.87
CA GLY A 101 4.61 1.22 -5.79
C GLY A 101 3.95 0.20 -6.71
N LEU A 102 4.45 0.04 -7.95
CA LEU A 102 3.99 -1.03 -8.84
C LEU A 102 4.32 -2.42 -8.29
N ALA A 103 5.52 -2.62 -7.75
CA ALA A 103 5.88 -3.91 -7.14
C ALA A 103 4.93 -4.28 -5.97
N ILE A 104 4.57 -3.31 -5.13
CA ILE A 104 3.59 -3.52 -4.06
C ILE A 104 2.21 -3.84 -4.65
N ALA A 105 1.76 -3.08 -5.64
CA ALA A 105 0.45 -3.27 -6.28
C ALA A 105 0.32 -4.65 -6.94
N GLU A 106 1.32 -5.06 -7.73
CA GLU A 106 1.39 -6.40 -8.35
C GLU A 106 1.40 -7.51 -7.30
N MET A 107 2.14 -7.32 -6.21
CA MET A 107 2.20 -8.31 -5.14
C MET A 107 0.86 -8.46 -4.42
N ILE A 108 0.14 -7.34 -4.14
CA ILE A 108 -1.22 -7.38 -3.57
C ILE A 108 -2.18 -8.10 -4.52
N ALA A 109 -2.16 -7.74 -5.82
CA ALA A 109 -3.03 -8.35 -6.84
C ALA A 109 -2.75 -9.84 -7.06
N SER A 110 -1.56 -10.32 -6.71
CA SER A 110 -1.17 -11.74 -6.89
C SER A 110 -1.48 -12.63 -5.69
N LEU A 111 -1.92 -12.06 -4.56
CA LEU A 111 -2.26 -12.86 -3.37
C LEU A 111 -3.45 -13.78 -3.61
N SER A 112 -3.38 -14.98 -3.07
CA SER A 112 -4.49 -15.94 -3.13
C SER A 112 -5.53 -15.77 -2.01
N VAL A 113 -5.24 -14.98 -0.99
CA VAL A 113 -6.20 -14.62 0.06
C VAL A 113 -7.04 -13.41 -0.35
N PRO A 114 -8.32 -13.31 0.09
CA PRO A 114 -9.14 -12.13 -0.16
C PRO A 114 -8.47 -10.84 0.32
N THR A 115 -8.48 -9.81 -0.53
CA THR A 115 -7.84 -8.53 -0.27
C THR A 115 -8.83 -7.37 -0.31
N VAL A 116 -8.68 -6.44 0.62
CA VAL A 116 -9.46 -5.20 0.69
C VAL A 116 -8.51 -4.02 0.84
N SER A 117 -8.69 -3.00 0.02
CA SER A 117 -8.02 -1.71 0.21
C SER A 117 -9.01 -0.65 0.74
N LEU A 118 -8.51 0.24 1.61
CA LEU A 118 -9.27 1.34 2.17
C LEU A 118 -8.42 2.62 2.15
N VAL A 119 -8.81 3.57 1.30
CA VAL A 119 -8.18 4.90 1.24
C VAL A 119 -8.81 5.80 2.30
N LEU A 120 -8.02 6.19 3.31
CA LEU A 120 -8.47 6.97 4.47
C LEU A 120 -8.18 8.47 4.36
N GLY A 121 -7.22 8.86 3.54
CA GLY A 121 -6.81 10.25 3.33
C GLY A 121 -6.43 10.48 1.89
N GLY A 122 -5.13 10.39 1.56
CA GLY A 122 -4.64 10.46 0.18
C GLY A 122 -4.40 9.09 -0.43
N GLY A 123 -4.80 8.90 -1.70
CA GLY A 123 -4.41 7.78 -2.54
C GLY A 123 -3.83 8.31 -3.85
N HIS A 124 -2.75 9.15 -3.76
CA HIS A 124 -2.30 9.96 -4.88
C HIS A 124 -1.20 9.28 -5.70
N SER A 125 -1.13 9.64 -7.01
CA SER A 125 -0.06 9.20 -7.91
C SER A 125 0.05 7.67 -7.94
N ILE A 126 1.21 7.10 -7.60
CA ILE A 126 1.40 5.64 -7.52
C ILE A 126 0.57 4.98 -6.39
N GLY A 127 -0.07 5.76 -5.52
CA GLY A 127 -1.07 5.29 -4.58
C GLY A 127 -2.34 4.76 -5.25
N VAL A 128 -2.67 5.25 -6.46
CA VAL A 128 -3.85 4.79 -7.21
C VAL A 128 -3.73 3.31 -7.62
N PRO A 129 -2.66 2.85 -8.29
CA PRO A 129 -2.47 1.43 -8.55
C PRO A 129 -2.55 0.57 -7.29
N MET A 130 -1.91 0.98 -6.19
CA MET A 130 -1.97 0.24 -4.93
C MET A 130 -3.38 0.17 -4.33
N ALA A 131 -4.17 1.23 -4.51
CA ALA A 131 -5.56 1.25 -4.04
C ALA A 131 -6.44 0.28 -4.84
N VAL A 132 -6.26 0.19 -6.16
CA VAL A 132 -7.11 -0.66 -7.03
C VAL A 132 -6.58 -2.08 -7.20
N SER A 133 -5.44 -2.43 -6.59
CA SER A 133 -4.84 -3.76 -6.69
C SER A 133 -5.55 -4.84 -5.88
N ALA A 134 -6.36 -4.45 -4.88
CA ALA A 134 -7.12 -5.38 -4.04
C ALA A 134 -8.40 -5.86 -4.74
N ASP A 135 -8.95 -7.01 -4.32
CA ASP A 135 -10.22 -7.54 -4.84
C ASP A 135 -11.37 -6.55 -4.63
N TYR A 136 -11.34 -5.81 -3.50
CA TYR A 136 -12.31 -4.77 -3.18
C TYR A 136 -11.61 -3.51 -2.73
N SER A 137 -11.96 -2.37 -3.34
CA SER A 137 -11.38 -1.06 -3.06
C SER A 137 -12.43 -0.11 -2.52
N PHE A 138 -12.12 0.56 -1.41
CA PHE A 138 -12.99 1.54 -0.78
C PHE A 138 -12.26 2.86 -0.57
N VAL A 139 -13.00 3.96 -0.73
CA VAL A 139 -12.54 5.32 -0.48
C VAL A 139 -13.51 5.97 0.50
N VAL A 140 -13.02 6.49 1.63
CA VAL A 140 -13.92 7.19 2.56
C VAL A 140 -14.31 8.57 1.99
N PRO A 141 -15.47 9.13 2.36
CA PRO A 141 -15.98 10.37 1.77
C PRO A 141 -15.06 11.60 1.90
N SER A 142 -14.15 11.59 2.87
CA SER A 142 -13.16 12.67 3.08
C SER A 142 -11.82 12.41 2.41
N ALA A 143 -11.61 11.23 1.83
CA ALA A 143 -10.37 10.90 1.15
C ALA A 143 -10.37 11.43 -0.29
N THR A 144 -9.17 11.62 -0.83
CA THR A 144 -8.96 12.08 -2.20
C THR A 144 -7.98 11.18 -2.92
N MET A 145 -8.18 11.02 -4.23
CA MET A 145 -7.26 10.32 -5.10
C MET A 145 -6.91 11.22 -6.28
N ALA A 146 -5.64 11.32 -6.62
CA ALA A 146 -5.19 12.14 -7.74
C ALA A 146 -4.30 11.34 -8.68
N ILE A 147 -4.58 11.43 -9.97
CA ILE A 147 -3.79 10.84 -11.03
C ILE A 147 -3.13 11.95 -11.89
N HIS A 148 -1.89 11.74 -12.27
CA HIS A 148 -1.12 12.69 -13.07
C HIS A 148 -0.04 11.96 -13.89
N PRO A 149 0.54 12.58 -14.95
CA PRO A 149 1.61 11.96 -15.72
C PRO A 149 2.84 11.67 -14.85
N VAL A 150 3.62 10.68 -15.26
CA VAL A 150 4.90 10.34 -14.63
C VAL A 150 5.82 11.56 -14.60
N ARG A 151 6.40 11.82 -13.44
CA ARG A 151 7.40 12.86 -13.23
C ARG A 151 8.74 12.24 -12.90
N THR A 152 9.79 12.83 -13.40
CA THR A 152 11.16 12.42 -13.08
C THR A 152 12.05 13.62 -12.95
N ASN A 153 12.99 13.56 -12.03
CA ASN A 153 14.04 14.54 -11.83
C ASN A 153 15.38 13.87 -12.02
N GLY A 154 16.30 14.53 -12.71
CA GLY A 154 17.65 13.98 -12.87
C GLY A 154 18.37 14.46 -14.11
N MET A 155 19.55 13.90 -14.33
CA MET A 155 20.33 14.13 -15.53
C MET A 155 19.85 13.18 -16.64
N PHE A 156 19.49 13.72 -17.80
CA PHE A 156 19.05 12.94 -18.95
C PHE A 156 20.16 12.87 -19.99
N ILE A 157 20.54 11.64 -20.38
CA ILE A 157 21.46 11.37 -21.47
C ILE A 157 20.66 10.82 -22.64
N GLY A 158 20.46 11.63 -23.68
CA GLY A 158 19.68 11.26 -24.86
C GLY A 158 18.18 11.49 -24.68
N VAL A 159 17.69 12.64 -25.13
CA VAL A 159 16.29 13.11 -24.98
C VAL A 159 15.28 12.07 -25.49
N ALA A 160 15.49 11.51 -26.69
CA ALA A 160 14.55 10.57 -27.28
C ALA A 160 14.45 9.23 -26.51
N GLN A 161 15.52 8.76 -25.92
CA GLN A 161 15.51 7.56 -25.08
C GLN A 161 14.80 7.81 -23.76
N SER A 162 15.10 8.94 -23.12
CA SER A 162 14.45 9.33 -21.85
C SER A 162 12.96 9.48 -22.03
N TYR A 163 12.50 10.13 -23.11
CA TYR A 163 11.10 10.27 -23.43
C TYR A 163 10.42 8.90 -23.59
N ARG A 164 10.97 8.02 -24.44
CA ARG A 164 10.41 6.67 -24.62
C ARG A 164 10.39 5.83 -23.34
N ASN A 165 11.36 6.04 -22.46
CA ASN A 165 11.36 5.34 -21.17
C ASN A 165 10.23 5.83 -20.25
N MET A 166 10.01 7.14 -20.22
CA MET A 166 8.89 7.74 -19.46
C MET A 166 7.53 7.28 -20.01
N GLU A 167 7.34 7.22 -21.33
CA GLU A 167 6.13 6.66 -21.95
C GLU A 167 5.89 5.23 -21.47
N LYS A 168 6.89 4.36 -21.53
CA LYS A 168 6.77 2.97 -21.07
C LYS A 168 6.41 2.84 -19.59
N ILE A 169 6.95 3.71 -18.76
CA ILE A 169 6.61 3.72 -17.33
C ILE A 169 5.15 4.14 -17.17
N GLN A 170 4.70 5.18 -17.85
CA GLN A 170 3.32 5.63 -17.82
C GLN A 170 2.37 4.56 -18.35
N ASP A 171 2.68 3.90 -19.48
CA ASP A 171 1.90 2.79 -20.03
C ASP A 171 1.73 1.64 -19.05
N ARG A 172 2.76 1.32 -18.26
CA ARG A 172 2.67 0.28 -17.22
C ARG A 172 1.65 0.67 -16.15
N ILE A 173 1.66 1.92 -15.70
CA ILE A 173 0.72 2.42 -14.69
C ILE A 173 -0.71 2.40 -15.24
N THR A 174 -0.94 2.95 -16.43
CA THR A 174 -2.29 3.02 -17.03
C THR A 174 -2.82 1.64 -17.37
N THR A 175 -1.97 0.74 -17.85
CA THR A 175 -2.32 -0.67 -18.11
C THR A 175 -2.71 -1.37 -16.81
N PHE A 176 -1.94 -1.21 -15.73
CA PHE A 176 -2.27 -1.80 -14.44
C PHE A 176 -3.62 -1.30 -13.93
N ILE A 177 -3.84 0.02 -13.91
CA ILE A 177 -5.10 0.59 -13.42
C ILE A 177 -6.29 0.14 -14.28
N SER A 178 -6.16 0.14 -15.61
CA SER A 178 -7.24 -0.28 -16.51
C SER A 178 -7.59 -1.76 -16.37
N SER A 179 -6.61 -2.61 -16.09
CA SER A 179 -6.85 -4.05 -15.86
C SER A 179 -7.51 -4.36 -14.50
N HIS A 180 -7.44 -3.45 -13.53
CA HIS A 180 -8.01 -3.60 -12.20
C HIS A 180 -9.23 -2.70 -11.93
N THR A 181 -9.69 -1.97 -12.95
CA THR A 181 -10.87 -1.09 -12.86
C THR A 181 -11.74 -1.23 -14.11
N HIS A 182 -12.89 -0.55 -14.12
CA HIS A 182 -13.73 -0.44 -15.31
C HIS A 182 -13.35 0.75 -16.21
N MET A 183 -12.24 1.43 -15.93
CA MET A 183 -11.78 2.59 -16.67
C MET A 183 -10.87 2.18 -17.83
N SER A 184 -11.11 2.70 -19.05
CA SER A 184 -10.23 2.42 -20.17
C SER A 184 -8.91 3.18 -20.05
N GLN A 185 -7.87 2.67 -20.72
CA GLN A 185 -6.55 3.31 -20.73
C GLN A 185 -6.61 4.71 -21.34
N GLU A 186 -7.37 4.89 -22.40
CA GLU A 186 -7.56 6.20 -23.04
C GLU A 186 -8.19 7.21 -22.08
N ARG A 187 -9.19 6.78 -21.29
CA ARG A 187 -9.80 7.65 -20.30
C ARG A 187 -8.85 8.03 -19.17
N LEU A 188 -8.02 7.11 -18.74
CA LEU A 188 -6.96 7.38 -17.75
C LEU A 188 -5.95 8.40 -18.28
N GLU A 189 -5.51 8.26 -19.52
CA GLU A 189 -4.59 9.20 -20.18
C GLU A 189 -5.19 10.61 -20.31
N GLU A 190 -6.47 10.71 -20.71
CA GLU A 190 -7.19 11.98 -20.71
C GLU A 190 -7.20 12.66 -19.35
N LEU A 191 -7.54 11.90 -18.29
CA LEU A 191 -7.57 12.40 -16.92
C LEU A 191 -6.17 12.81 -16.42
N MET A 192 -5.15 12.06 -16.78
CA MET A 192 -3.76 12.39 -16.43
C MET A 192 -3.29 13.70 -17.08
N LEU A 193 -3.80 14.03 -18.27
CA LEU A 193 -3.42 15.21 -19.04
C LEU A 193 -4.34 16.41 -18.80
N ASP A 194 -5.38 16.29 -17.98
CA ASP A 194 -6.28 17.40 -17.65
C ASP A 194 -5.52 18.51 -16.92
N THR A 195 -5.70 19.76 -17.37
CA THR A 195 -5.05 20.95 -16.80
C THR A 195 -6.01 21.81 -15.98
N THR A 196 -7.26 21.38 -15.83
CA THR A 196 -8.32 22.20 -15.25
C THR A 196 -8.57 21.93 -13.77
N GLN A 197 -8.24 20.76 -13.26
CA GLN A 197 -8.61 20.32 -11.92
C GLN A 197 -7.52 20.54 -10.87
N LEU A 198 -6.27 20.39 -11.22
CA LEU A 198 -5.16 20.63 -10.30
C LEU A 198 -4.58 22.02 -10.49
N VAL A 199 -4.72 22.89 -9.50
CA VAL A 199 -4.43 24.35 -9.57
C VAL A 199 -3.01 24.69 -10.03
N LYS A 200 -2.04 23.82 -9.84
CA LYS A 200 -0.61 24.05 -10.16
C LYS A 200 0.03 22.91 -10.96
N ASP A 201 -0.78 21.98 -11.47
CA ASP A 201 -0.25 20.77 -12.05
C ASP A 201 -1.20 20.18 -13.11
N VAL A 202 -0.69 19.19 -13.86
CA VAL A 202 -1.46 18.39 -14.81
C VAL A 202 -1.95 17.13 -14.11
N GLY A 203 -3.21 16.80 -14.29
CA GLY A 203 -3.86 15.62 -13.72
C GLY A 203 -5.25 15.90 -13.19
N THR A 204 -5.86 14.87 -12.64
CA THR A 204 -7.26 14.91 -12.17
C THR A 204 -7.37 14.36 -10.75
N MET A 205 -8.25 14.97 -9.95
CA MET A 205 -8.74 14.40 -8.71
C MET A 205 -9.87 13.42 -9.06
N LEU A 206 -9.71 12.16 -8.65
CA LEU A 206 -10.70 11.11 -8.82
C LEU A 206 -11.70 11.18 -7.66
N GLU A 207 -12.98 11.22 -7.98
CA GLU A 207 -14.11 11.24 -7.03
C GLU A 207 -14.88 9.92 -7.04
#